data_452ede2b3d270d341cce57a188a548ba
#
_entry.id   452ede2b3d270d341cce57a188a548ba
#
_cell.length_a   1.000
_cell.length_b   1.000
_cell.length_c   1.000
_cell.angle_alpha   90.00
_cell.angle_beta   90.00
_cell.angle_gamma   90.00
#
_symmetry.space_group_name_H-M   'P 1'
#
loop_
_entity.id
_entity.type
_entity.pdbx_description
1 polymer ?
#
loop_
_entity_poly.entity_id
_entity_poly.type
_entity_poly.pdbx_seq_one_letter_code
_entity_poly.pdbx_strand_id
1 'polypeptide(L)'
;MGHARGRAFSIVMSALVCGGVVNLPDGAALAKTPGKTYCINGVCHRVKTIAEMETLVGHEEVVVASYYDDCNVDKHNPCTALSSGEEFRPDLPDNAASPVYPNGTILILSNPKTEIQVLVRVNNSGPYKKGRMLDVSRAAAEALGFKKMGTAKLKVTVISGPLS
;
A
#
# COMPACT_ATOMS: atom_id res chain seq x y z
N MET A 1 -26.54 70.72 10.44
CA MET A 1 -25.79 70.20 9.27
C MET A 1 -24.41 69.81 9.75
N GLY A 2 -24.19 68.55 10.04
CA GLY A 2 -22.94 68.03 10.54
C GLY A 2 -22.63 66.70 9.86
N HIS A 3 -21.66 66.69 8.98
CA HIS A 3 -21.20 65.51 8.25
C HIS A 3 -20.21 64.73 9.13
N ALA A 4 -20.60 63.54 9.59
CA ALA A 4 -19.65 62.62 10.23
C ALA A 4 -19.00 61.73 9.15
N ARG A 5 -17.68 61.90 8.98
CA ARG A 5 -16.82 61.06 8.15
C ARG A 5 -16.45 59.81 8.95
N GLY A 6 -16.99 58.66 8.58
CA GLY A 6 -16.57 57.35 9.09
C GLY A 6 -15.21 56.99 8.54
N ARG A 7 -14.25 56.74 9.42
CA ARG A 7 -12.94 56.14 9.09
C ARG A 7 -13.10 54.63 9.09
N ALA A 8 -12.90 54.04 7.91
CA ALA A 8 -12.79 52.57 7.80
C ALA A 8 -11.44 52.13 8.38
N PHE A 9 -11.50 51.35 9.44
CA PHE A 9 -10.32 50.65 9.99
C PHE A 9 -10.14 49.34 9.22
N SER A 10 -9.11 49.28 8.39
CA SER A 10 -8.68 48.07 7.71
C SER A 10 -7.89 47.23 8.71
N ILE A 11 -8.47 46.15 9.22
CA ILE A 11 -7.75 45.18 10.04
C ILE A 11 -7.06 44.20 9.07
N VAL A 12 -5.73 44.39 8.94
CA VAL A 12 -4.90 43.40 8.29
C VAL A 12 -4.69 42.26 9.26
N MET A 13 -5.40 41.17 9.03
CA MET A 13 -5.25 39.93 9.78
C MET A 13 -4.02 39.21 9.21
N SER A 14 -2.85 39.38 9.84
CA SER A 14 -1.68 38.55 9.57
C SER A 14 -1.96 37.14 10.07
N ALA A 15 -2.23 36.21 9.13
CA ALA A 15 -2.27 34.80 9.44
C ALA A 15 -0.85 34.32 9.73
N LEU A 16 -0.55 34.14 11.01
CA LEU A 16 0.65 33.42 11.44
C LEU A 16 0.44 31.95 11.06
N VAL A 17 1.08 31.50 9.97
CA VAL A 17 1.19 30.09 9.65
C VAL A 17 2.15 29.48 10.67
N CYS A 18 1.61 29.02 11.79
CA CYS A 18 2.32 28.17 12.73
C CYS A 18 2.58 26.85 12.00
N GLY A 19 3.80 26.66 11.52
CA GLY A 19 4.29 25.38 11.02
C GLY A 19 4.32 24.36 12.16
N GLY A 20 3.18 23.76 12.43
CA GLY A 20 3.08 22.64 13.36
C GLY A 20 3.85 21.46 12.80
N VAL A 21 4.95 21.10 13.44
CA VAL A 21 5.58 19.79 13.27
C VAL A 21 4.55 18.78 13.77
N VAL A 22 3.88 18.10 12.84
CA VAL A 22 3.00 16.98 13.19
C VAL A 22 3.92 15.85 13.62
N ASN A 23 4.10 15.69 14.93
CA ASN A 23 4.68 14.47 15.48
C ASN A 23 3.68 13.34 15.20
N LEU A 24 3.95 12.54 14.15
CA LEU A 24 3.25 11.28 13.94
C LEU A 24 3.64 10.36 15.11
N PRO A 25 2.68 9.65 15.72
CA PRO A 25 3.02 8.67 16.74
C PRO A 25 3.97 7.63 16.14
N ASP A 26 5.04 7.31 16.88
CA ASP A 26 5.97 6.24 16.52
C ASP A 26 5.18 4.95 16.26
N GLY A 27 5.25 4.43 15.03
CA GLY A 27 4.56 3.20 14.63
C GLY A 27 3.35 3.39 13.69
N ALA A 28 2.97 4.62 13.32
CA ALA A 28 1.97 4.79 12.28
C ALA A 28 2.54 4.36 10.93
N ALA A 29 2.02 3.28 10.37
CA ALA A 29 2.35 2.89 9.01
C ALA A 29 2.02 4.05 8.05
N LEU A 30 2.99 4.47 7.24
CA LEU A 30 2.77 5.51 6.24
C LEU A 30 1.69 5.05 5.26
N ALA A 31 0.54 5.73 5.28
CA ALA A 31 -0.54 5.45 4.35
C ALA A 31 -0.02 5.58 2.90
N LYS A 32 -0.15 4.51 2.15
CA LYS A 32 0.29 4.45 0.74
C LYS A 32 -0.65 5.29 -0.12
N THR A 33 -0.16 6.41 -0.63
CA THR A 33 -0.95 7.36 -1.42
C THR A 33 -0.79 7.09 -2.92
N PRO A 34 -1.87 6.89 -3.69
CA PRO A 34 -1.81 6.77 -5.15
C PRO A 34 -1.06 7.94 -5.80
N GLY A 35 -0.20 7.63 -6.78
CA GLY A 35 0.62 8.60 -7.50
C GLY A 35 1.92 9.01 -6.82
N LYS A 36 2.12 8.76 -5.53
CA LYS A 36 3.35 9.09 -4.80
C LYS A 36 4.42 8.00 -4.96
N THR A 37 5.68 8.44 -4.87
CA THR A 37 6.86 7.56 -4.86
C THR A 37 7.37 7.39 -3.43
N TYR A 38 7.67 6.15 -3.08
CA TYR A 38 8.25 5.76 -1.79
C TYR A 38 9.58 5.06 -2.05
N CYS A 39 10.61 5.45 -1.29
CA CYS A 39 11.96 4.88 -1.37
C CYS A 39 12.35 4.32 -0.02
N ILE A 40 12.67 3.03 0.04
CA ILE A 40 13.12 2.34 1.25
C ILE A 40 14.35 1.49 0.87
N ASN A 41 15.42 1.61 1.63
CA ASN A 41 16.69 0.90 1.39
C ASN A 41 17.23 1.08 -0.05
N GLY A 42 17.08 2.26 -0.65
CA GLY A 42 17.53 2.55 -2.00
C GLY A 42 16.65 1.97 -3.12
N VAL A 43 15.54 1.32 -2.78
CA VAL A 43 14.55 0.83 -3.74
C VAL A 43 13.37 1.77 -3.75
N CYS A 44 13.07 2.36 -4.91
CA CYS A 44 11.99 3.33 -5.10
C CYS A 44 10.90 2.77 -5.99
N HIS A 45 9.65 2.93 -5.56
CA HIS A 45 8.48 2.57 -6.36
C HIS A 45 7.44 3.68 -6.32
N ARG A 46 6.83 3.96 -7.47
CA ARG A 46 5.66 4.84 -7.55
C ARG A 46 4.40 4.01 -7.44
N VAL A 47 3.52 4.39 -6.54
CA VAL A 47 2.18 3.80 -6.43
C VAL A 47 1.36 4.24 -7.65
N LYS A 48 0.71 3.32 -8.32
CA LYS A 48 -0.19 3.62 -9.45
C LYS A 48 -1.34 4.53 -8.99
N THR A 49 -1.78 5.42 -9.87
CA THR A 49 -2.96 6.26 -9.62
C THR A 49 -4.24 5.46 -9.78
N ILE A 50 -5.37 6.00 -9.32
CA ILE A 50 -6.68 5.35 -9.50
C ILE A 50 -6.99 5.20 -10.99
N ALA A 51 -6.77 6.26 -11.80
CA ALA A 51 -6.99 6.20 -13.25
C ALA A 51 -6.12 5.14 -13.95
N GLU A 52 -4.85 4.98 -13.54
CA GLU A 52 -4.01 3.89 -14.06
C GLU A 52 -4.57 2.51 -13.68
N MET A 53 -5.12 2.36 -12.47
CA MET A 53 -5.71 1.09 -12.05
C MET A 53 -6.95 0.72 -12.86
N GLU A 54 -7.78 1.69 -13.24
CA GLU A 54 -8.95 1.47 -14.11
C GLU A 54 -8.54 0.89 -15.47
N THR A 55 -7.43 1.37 -16.04
CA THR A 55 -6.91 0.85 -17.31
C THR A 55 -6.29 -0.55 -17.22
N LEU A 56 -5.95 -0.97 -16.01
CA LEU A 56 -5.30 -2.26 -15.74
C LEU A 56 -6.28 -3.39 -15.39
N VAL A 57 -7.58 -3.11 -15.26
CA VAL A 57 -8.57 -4.16 -15.01
C VAL A 57 -8.53 -5.21 -16.13
N GLY A 58 -8.37 -6.48 -15.76
CA GLY A 58 -8.17 -7.59 -16.68
C GLY A 58 -6.73 -7.75 -17.20
N HIS A 59 -5.83 -6.80 -16.90
CA HIS A 59 -4.42 -6.92 -17.30
C HIS A 59 -3.71 -8.00 -16.47
N GLU A 60 -2.86 -8.77 -17.17
CA GLU A 60 -2.07 -9.82 -16.57
C GLU A 60 -0.57 -9.49 -16.66
N GLU A 61 0.16 -9.70 -15.56
CA GLU A 61 1.61 -9.61 -15.55
C GLU A 61 2.22 -10.74 -14.70
N VAL A 62 3.49 -11.06 -14.95
CA VAL A 62 4.24 -12.02 -14.16
C VAL A 62 5.18 -11.28 -13.23
N VAL A 63 5.04 -11.49 -11.93
CA VAL A 63 5.86 -10.87 -10.90
C VAL A 63 6.56 -11.90 -10.02
N VAL A 64 7.66 -11.50 -9.40
CA VAL A 64 8.24 -12.28 -8.30
C VAL A 64 7.54 -11.88 -7.01
N ALA A 65 6.92 -12.85 -6.37
CA ALA A 65 6.30 -12.74 -5.07
C ALA A 65 7.13 -13.42 -3.99
N SER A 66 7.05 -12.90 -2.77
CA SER A 66 7.47 -13.55 -1.53
C SER A 66 6.29 -13.54 -0.55
N TYR A 67 6.52 -13.93 0.68
CA TYR A 67 5.49 -13.85 1.71
C TYR A 67 6.06 -13.23 2.99
N TYR A 68 5.18 -12.75 3.85
CA TYR A 68 5.46 -12.25 5.18
C TYR A 68 4.57 -12.97 6.19
N ASP A 69 5.07 -13.06 7.42
CA ASP A 69 4.42 -13.75 8.53
C ASP A 69 4.21 -12.79 9.70
N ASP A 70 3.65 -13.28 10.79
CA ASP A 70 3.52 -12.53 12.04
C ASP A 70 4.86 -11.93 12.47
N CYS A 71 4.85 -10.72 12.97
CA CYS A 71 6.06 -10.00 13.38
C CYS A 71 6.84 -10.67 14.51
N ASN A 72 6.22 -11.55 15.27
CA ASN A 72 6.93 -12.37 16.28
C ASN A 72 7.74 -13.50 15.64
N VAL A 73 7.42 -13.86 14.40
CA VAL A 73 8.07 -14.91 13.62
C VAL A 73 8.98 -14.31 12.53
N ASP A 74 8.49 -13.32 11.80
CA ASP A 74 9.22 -12.64 10.74
C ASP A 74 9.86 -11.35 11.26
N LYS A 75 11.16 -11.38 11.53
CA LYS A 75 11.93 -10.22 12.01
C LYS A 75 11.97 -9.04 11.03
N HIS A 76 11.56 -9.23 9.78
CA HIS A 76 11.50 -8.17 8.78
C HIS A 76 10.11 -7.51 8.71
N ASN A 77 9.13 -8.08 9.40
CA ASN A 77 7.80 -7.51 9.53
C ASN A 77 7.75 -6.68 10.82
N PRO A 78 7.70 -5.33 10.75
CA PRO A 78 7.52 -4.53 11.95
C PRO A 78 6.14 -4.81 12.54
N CYS A 79 6.06 -4.98 13.88
CA CYS A 79 4.80 -5.18 14.59
C CYS A 79 3.94 -3.89 14.61
N THR A 80 3.63 -3.35 13.45
CA THR A 80 2.85 -2.12 13.26
C THR A 80 1.62 -2.41 12.41
N ALA A 81 0.64 -1.52 12.45
CA ALA A 81 -0.51 -1.58 11.56
C ALA A 81 -0.06 -1.57 10.09
N LEU A 82 -0.80 -2.24 9.23
CA LEU A 82 -0.60 -2.22 7.78
C LEU A 82 -0.78 -0.79 7.23
N SER A 83 -0.28 -0.53 6.03
CA SER A 83 -0.43 0.79 5.40
C SER A 83 -1.90 1.18 5.12
N SER A 84 -2.82 0.23 5.18
CA SER A 84 -4.27 0.46 5.18
C SER A 84 -4.83 0.87 6.56
N GLY A 85 -4.05 0.75 7.64
CA GLY A 85 -4.48 0.89 9.03
C GLY A 85 -5.08 -0.39 9.63
N GLU A 86 -5.16 -1.46 8.87
CA GLU A 86 -5.68 -2.75 9.33
C GLU A 86 -4.64 -3.53 10.16
N GLU A 87 -5.12 -4.45 11.00
CA GLU A 87 -4.29 -5.45 11.63
C GLU A 87 -3.84 -6.52 10.61
N PHE A 88 -2.59 -6.95 10.70
CA PHE A 88 -2.09 -8.01 9.84
C PHE A 88 -2.59 -9.39 10.31
N ARG A 89 -3.08 -10.18 9.37
CA ARG A 89 -3.62 -11.53 9.59
C ARG A 89 -2.91 -12.54 8.70
N PRO A 90 -1.78 -13.10 9.16
CA PRO A 90 -0.95 -14.02 8.36
C PRO A 90 -1.62 -15.35 8.03
N ASP A 91 -2.62 -15.74 8.81
CA ASP A 91 -3.40 -16.96 8.69
C ASP A 91 -4.56 -16.89 7.68
N LEU A 92 -4.83 -15.70 7.12
CA LEU A 92 -5.83 -15.52 6.07
C LEU A 92 -5.16 -15.39 4.69
N PRO A 93 -5.65 -16.11 3.68
CA PRO A 93 -5.05 -16.09 2.34
C PRO A 93 -5.52 -14.93 1.46
N ASP A 94 -6.13 -13.90 2.02
CA ASP A 94 -6.87 -12.84 1.32
C ASP A 94 -6.13 -11.49 1.27
N ASN A 95 -4.90 -11.43 1.78
CA ASN A 95 -4.19 -10.14 1.89
C ASN A 95 -2.78 -10.17 1.28
N ALA A 96 -2.36 -9.01 0.77
CA ALA A 96 -1.06 -8.83 0.15
C ALA A 96 -0.50 -7.42 0.37
N ALA A 97 0.83 -7.33 0.32
CA ALA A 97 1.57 -6.08 0.24
C ALA A 97 2.09 -5.88 -1.19
N SER A 98 2.01 -4.65 -1.69
CA SER A 98 2.60 -4.26 -2.97
C SER A 98 3.18 -2.86 -2.90
N PRO A 99 4.36 -2.59 -3.49
CA PRO A 99 4.90 -1.25 -3.55
C PRO A 99 4.27 -0.39 -4.66
N VAL A 100 3.55 -1.00 -5.61
CA VAL A 100 3.02 -0.32 -6.79
C VAL A 100 1.50 -0.30 -6.88
N TYR A 101 0.81 -1.33 -6.39
CA TYR A 101 -0.65 -1.34 -6.37
C TYR A 101 -1.17 -0.55 -5.15
N PRO A 102 -2.14 0.37 -5.29
CA PRO A 102 -2.76 1.06 -4.16
C PRO A 102 -3.45 0.09 -3.19
N ASN A 103 -3.61 0.49 -1.92
CA ASN A 103 -4.43 -0.26 -0.97
C ASN A 103 -5.88 -0.35 -1.48
N GLY A 104 -6.53 -1.48 -1.28
CA GLY A 104 -7.87 -1.76 -1.78
C GLY A 104 -7.91 -2.43 -3.17
N THR A 105 -6.79 -2.50 -3.90
CA THR A 105 -6.72 -3.23 -5.17
C THR A 105 -6.99 -4.73 -4.95
N ILE A 106 -7.86 -5.32 -5.78
CA ILE A 106 -8.15 -6.75 -5.78
C ILE A 106 -7.39 -7.42 -6.92
N LEU A 107 -6.68 -8.49 -6.57
CA LEU A 107 -5.85 -9.25 -7.50
C LEU A 107 -6.23 -10.73 -7.46
N ILE A 108 -6.21 -11.41 -8.60
CA ILE A 108 -6.07 -12.88 -8.67
C ILE A 108 -4.59 -13.19 -8.86
N LEU A 109 -4.06 -14.04 -8.00
CA LEU A 109 -2.71 -14.58 -8.08
C LEU A 109 -2.80 -16.03 -8.53
N SER A 110 -2.10 -16.36 -9.61
CA SER A 110 -1.99 -17.75 -10.12
C SER A 110 -0.55 -18.20 -10.04
N ASN A 111 -0.33 -19.40 -9.49
CA ASN A 111 0.97 -20.05 -9.56
C ASN A 111 0.98 -21.00 -10.78
N PRO A 112 1.78 -20.71 -11.83
CA PRO A 112 1.81 -21.53 -13.04
C PRO A 112 2.30 -22.97 -12.82
N LYS A 113 2.96 -23.25 -11.68
CA LYS A 113 3.46 -24.60 -11.37
C LYS A 113 2.44 -25.50 -10.69
N THR A 114 1.51 -24.91 -9.95
CA THR A 114 0.49 -25.64 -9.19
C THR A 114 -0.91 -25.46 -9.78
N GLU A 115 -1.06 -24.49 -10.70
CA GLU A 115 -2.34 -24.07 -11.30
C GLU A 115 -3.36 -23.51 -10.27
N ILE A 116 -2.91 -23.34 -9.02
CA ILE A 116 -3.75 -22.80 -7.95
C ILE A 116 -3.85 -21.29 -8.06
N GLN A 117 -5.05 -20.78 -7.80
CA GLN A 117 -5.38 -19.38 -7.79
C GLN A 117 -5.87 -18.94 -6.42
N VAL A 118 -5.49 -17.73 -6.01
CA VAL A 118 -5.93 -17.09 -4.77
C VAL A 118 -6.33 -15.65 -5.07
N LEU A 119 -7.49 -15.25 -4.55
CA LEU A 119 -7.92 -13.85 -4.57
C LEU A 119 -7.34 -13.14 -3.36
N VAL A 120 -6.66 -12.00 -3.58
CA VAL A 120 -6.10 -11.19 -2.51
C VAL A 120 -6.49 -9.73 -2.67
N ARG A 121 -6.54 -9.01 -1.55
CA ARG A 121 -6.65 -7.55 -1.50
C ARG A 121 -5.32 -6.95 -1.05
N VAL A 122 -4.85 -5.98 -1.78
CA VAL A 122 -3.67 -5.20 -1.38
C VAL A 122 -4.05 -4.30 -0.21
N ASN A 123 -3.42 -4.49 0.94
CA ASN A 123 -3.66 -3.72 2.16
C ASN A 123 -2.37 -3.25 2.85
N ASN A 124 -1.21 -3.56 2.27
CA ASN A 124 0.07 -3.13 2.81
C ASN A 124 1.05 -2.63 1.74
N SER A 125 2.12 -1.96 2.20
CA SER A 125 3.24 -1.48 1.41
C SER A 125 4.37 -2.50 1.38
N GLY A 126 5.21 -2.44 0.33
CA GLY A 126 6.31 -3.38 0.13
C GLY A 126 5.94 -4.54 -0.79
N PRO A 127 6.92 -5.41 -1.10
CA PRO A 127 8.30 -5.41 -0.63
C PRO A 127 9.15 -4.29 -1.26
N TYR A 128 10.04 -3.70 -0.46
CA TYR A 128 11.07 -2.78 -0.96
C TYR A 128 12.39 -3.54 -1.13
N LYS A 129 12.36 -4.56 -1.98
CA LYS A 129 13.52 -5.39 -2.33
C LYS A 129 13.61 -5.54 -3.84
N LYS A 130 14.81 -5.29 -4.38
CA LYS A 130 15.04 -5.34 -5.84
C LYS A 130 14.55 -6.66 -6.45
N GLY A 131 13.74 -6.55 -7.50
CA GLY A 131 13.19 -7.69 -8.24
C GLY A 131 11.95 -8.35 -7.62
N ARG A 132 11.46 -7.89 -6.45
CA ARG A 132 10.20 -8.36 -5.86
C ARG A 132 9.13 -7.27 -5.96
N MET A 133 7.91 -7.67 -6.27
CA MET A 133 6.79 -6.75 -6.51
C MET A 133 5.56 -7.05 -5.66
N LEU A 134 5.57 -8.20 -4.96
CA LEU A 134 4.43 -8.64 -4.16
C LEU A 134 4.92 -9.46 -2.96
N ASP A 135 4.35 -9.19 -1.79
CA ASP A 135 4.43 -10.07 -0.63
C ASP A 135 3.02 -10.48 -0.24
N VAL A 136 2.78 -11.78 -0.13
CA VAL A 136 1.47 -12.31 0.27
C VAL A 136 1.52 -12.79 1.71
N SER A 137 0.36 -13.01 2.34
CA SER A 137 0.30 -13.62 3.65
C SER A 137 0.89 -15.04 3.64
N ARG A 138 1.30 -15.52 4.82
CA ARG A 138 1.76 -16.91 4.99
C ARG A 138 0.75 -17.91 4.44
N ALA A 139 -0.52 -17.74 4.77
CA ALA A 139 -1.59 -18.64 4.32
C ALA A 139 -1.78 -18.60 2.78
N ALA A 140 -1.65 -17.44 2.14
CA ALA A 140 -1.69 -17.35 0.68
C ALA A 140 -0.49 -18.05 0.03
N ALA A 141 0.72 -17.93 0.60
CA ALA A 141 1.90 -18.64 0.11
C ALA A 141 1.78 -20.16 0.26
N GLU A 142 1.15 -20.62 1.34
CA GLU A 142 0.81 -22.04 1.56
C GLU A 142 -0.19 -22.53 0.51
N ALA A 143 -1.30 -21.81 0.34
CA ALA A 143 -2.33 -22.14 -0.66
C ALA A 143 -1.76 -22.18 -2.08
N LEU A 144 -0.95 -21.19 -2.48
CA LEU A 144 -0.29 -21.12 -3.78
C LEU A 144 0.88 -22.13 -3.93
N GLY A 145 1.24 -22.86 -2.86
CA GLY A 145 2.22 -23.93 -2.88
C GLY A 145 3.69 -23.48 -2.96
N PHE A 146 4.02 -22.25 -2.57
CA PHE A 146 5.40 -21.78 -2.65
C PHE A 146 6.03 -21.39 -1.30
N LYS A 147 5.35 -21.52 -0.16
CA LYS A 147 5.88 -21.14 1.16
C LYS A 147 7.26 -21.75 1.44
N LYS A 148 7.46 -23.05 1.15
CA LYS A 148 8.74 -23.73 1.37
C LYS A 148 9.90 -23.15 0.54
N MET A 149 9.60 -22.60 -0.62
CA MET A 149 10.59 -21.99 -1.54
C MET A 149 10.90 -20.53 -1.17
N GLY A 150 10.06 -19.89 -0.36
CA GLY A 150 10.17 -18.49 0.05
C GLY A 150 9.77 -17.49 -1.02
N THR A 151 9.94 -17.81 -2.30
CA THR A 151 9.56 -16.96 -3.44
C THR A 151 9.01 -17.77 -4.59
N ALA A 152 8.18 -17.12 -5.43
CA ALA A 152 7.67 -17.71 -6.67
C ALA A 152 7.46 -16.63 -7.74
N LYS A 153 7.48 -17.03 -9.01
CA LYS A 153 6.90 -16.24 -10.10
C LYS A 153 5.41 -16.53 -10.15
N LEU A 154 4.60 -15.53 -9.92
CA LEU A 154 3.15 -15.61 -9.98
C LEU A 154 2.62 -14.78 -11.14
N LYS A 155 1.58 -15.26 -11.80
CA LYS A 155 0.76 -14.44 -12.68
C LYS A 155 -0.22 -13.65 -11.83
N VAL A 156 -0.25 -12.35 -12.02
CA VAL A 156 -1.14 -11.41 -11.34
C VAL A 156 -2.14 -10.91 -12.34
N THR A 157 -3.43 -11.01 -12.02
CA THR A 157 -4.51 -10.41 -12.80
C THR A 157 -5.20 -9.34 -11.94
N VAL A 158 -5.30 -8.12 -12.43
CA VAL A 158 -6.02 -7.04 -11.75
C VAL A 158 -7.52 -7.23 -11.95
N ILE A 159 -8.26 -7.35 -10.85
CA ILE A 159 -9.73 -7.50 -10.89
C ILE A 159 -10.42 -6.15 -10.68
N SER A 160 -9.94 -5.35 -9.73
CA SER A 160 -10.43 -3.98 -9.54
C SER A 160 -9.35 -3.11 -8.89
N GLY A 161 -9.40 -1.81 -9.14
CA GLY A 161 -8.73 -0.81 -8.34
C GLY A 161 -9.40 -0.63 -6.98
N PRO A 162 -8.87 0.27 -6.12
CA PRO A 162 -9.54 0.67 -4.89
C PRO A 162 -10.92 1.27 -5.21
N LEU A 163 -11.88 1.01 -4.34
CA LEU A 163 -13.17 1.73 -4.39
C LEU A 163 -12.91 3.20 -4.04
N SER A 164 -13.41 4.10 -4.85
CA SER A 164 -13.39 5.55 -4.65
C SER A 164 -14.30 5.98 -3.52
#